data_81fc06703888a3376e3fea6ffe15a88f
#
_entry.id   81fc06703888a3376e3fea6ffe15a88f
#
_cell.length_a   1.000
_cell.length_b   1.000
_cell.length_c   1.000
_cell.angle_alpha   90.00
_cell.angle_beta   90.00
_cell.angle_gamma   90.00
#
_symmetry.space_group_name_H-M   'P 1'
#
loop_
_entity.id
_entity.type
_entity.pdbx_description
1 polymer ?
#
loop_
_entity_poly.entity_id
_entity_poly.type
_entity_poly.pdbx_seq_one_letter_code
_entity_poly.pdbx_strand_id
1 'polypeptide(L)'
;MDMTSERSYLQVNRELDRMVPRGKAYFSAGAIILKPDLRVFKNVLAIQAEFRAQIPQARHMVGFELYPTAKIQEIGNDAMAFSCRGPQSNVIINVNWSADDVDKVDVGEVRKKVKDIVAAIQGGQSESEPTYGNYGKCFSCICVGL
;
A
#
# COMPACT_ATOMS: atom_id res chain seq x y z
N MET A 1 -15.66 -12.88 -6.02
CA MET A 1 -15.08 -14.18 -6.43
C MET A 1 -14.22 -14.67 -5.29
N ASP A 2 -14.57 -15.78 -4.68
CA ASP A 2 -13.72 -16.40 -3.65
C ASP A 2 -12.58 -17.17 -4.35
N MET A 3 -11.34 -16.85 -3.99
CA MET A 3 -10.12 -17.47 -4.52
C MET A 3 -9.39 -18.30 -3.46
N THR A 4 -10.06 -18.59 -2.35
CA THR A 4 -9.50 -19.39 -1.26
C THR A 4 -9.20 -20.81 -1.73
N SER A 5 -7.98 -21.28 -1.55
CA SER A 5 -7.54 -22.62 -1.94
C SER A 5 -6.32 -23.04 -1.13
N GLU A 6 -6.16 -24.33 -0.92
CA GLU A 6 -4.90 -24.87 -0.38
C GLU A 6 -3.79 -24.76 -1.42
N ARG A 7 -2.65 -24.22 -1.02
CA ARG A 7 -1.50 -24.02 -1.90
C ARG A 7 -0.20 -24.29 -1.17
N SER A 8 0.77 -24.83 -1.89
CA SER A 8 2.12 -24.95 -1.36
C SER A 8 2.77 -23.56 -1.29
N TYR A 9 3.74 -23.40 -0.40
CA TYR A 9 4.54 -22.17 -0.27
C TYR A 9 5.15 -21.74 -1.62
N LEU A 10 5.62 -22.69 -2.43
CA LEU A 10 6.16 -22.41 -3.75
C LEU A 10 5.11 -21.85 -4.72
N GLN A 11 3.86 -22.34 -4.66
CA GLN A 11 2.77 -21.82 -5.49
C GLN A 11 2.42 -20.38 -5.09
N VAL A 12 2.34 -20.10 -3.77
CA VAL A 12 2.09 -18.73 -3.26
C VAL A 12 3.18 -17.78 -3.74
N ASN A 13 4.46 -18.15 -3.62
CA ASN A 13 5.57 -17.31 -4.08
C ASN A 13 5.51 -17.03 -5.59
N ARG A 14 5.22 -18.05 -6.41
CA ARG A 14 5.08 -17.85 -7.87
C ARG A 14 3.93 -16.91 -8.25
N GLU A 15 2.91 -16.81 -7.42
CA GLU A 15 1.82 -15.86 -7.64
C GLU A 15 2.21 -14.45 -7.24
N LEU A 16 2.96 -14.31 -6.13
CA LEU A 16 3.54 -13.03 -5.72
C LEU A 16 4.50 -12.48 -6.80
N ASP A 17 5.30 -13.33 -7.44
CA ASP A 17 6.16 -12.93 -8.56
C ASP A 17 5.38 -12.32 -9.74
N ARG A 18 4.12 -12.77 -9.95
CA ARG A 18 3.25 -12.17 -10.95
C ARG A 18 2.71 -10.80 -10.55
N MET A 19 2.58 -10.56 -9.25
CA MET A 19 2.13 -9.26 -8.73
C MET A 19 3.26 -8.21 -8.75
N VAL A 20 4.51 -8.66 -8.68
CA VAL A 20 5.71 -7.81 -8.71
C VAL A 20 6.63 -8.25 -9.87
N PRO A 21 6.21 -8.08 -11.12
CA PRO A 21 6.98 -8.53 -12.28
C PRO A 21 8.26 -7.72 -12.44
N ARG A 22 9.33 -8.37 -12.91
CA ARG A 22 10.59 -7.71 -13.27
C ARG A 22 10.40 -6.73 -14.43
N GLY A 23 11.33 -5.81 -14.61
CA GLY A 23 11.29 -4.80 -15.67
C GLY A 23 10.24 -3.70 -15.42
N LYS A 24 9.90 -3.46 -14.16
CA LYS A 24 8.99 -2.40 -13.73
C LYS A 24 9.70 -1.44 -12.78
N ALA A 25 9.34 -0.17 -12.88
CA ALA A 25 9.60 0.79 -11.82
C ALA A 25 8.46 0.74 -10.80
N TYR A 26 8.81 0.87 -9.53
CA TYR A 26 7.86 0.76 -8.41
C TYR A 26 7.94 1.99 -7.52
N PHE A 27 6.79 2.43 -7.07
CA PHE A 27 6.65 3.37 -5.97
C PHE A 27 5.64 2.81 -4.97
N SER A 28 6.06 2.66 -3.72
CA SER A 28 5.23 2.09 -2.66
C SER A 28 5.13 3.02 -1.48
N ALA A 29 3.98 3.02 -0.84
CA ALA A 29 3.75 3.72 0.42
C ALA A 29 2.84 2.88 1.31
N GLY A 30 2.92 3.13 2.63
CA GLY A 30 2.03 2.56 3.62
C GLY A 30 1.17 3.63 4.28
N ALA A 31 0.02 3.20 4.73
CA ALA A 31 -0.84 3.96 5.62
C ALA A 31 -1.40 3.04 6.69
N ILE A 32 -1.95 3.61 7.74
CA ILE A 32 -2.72 2.87 8.74
C ILE A 32 -4.16 3.32 8.70
N ILE A 33 -5.08 2.41 9.01
CA ILE A 33 -6.49 2.69 9.17
C ILE A 33 -6.95 2.18 10.54
N LEU A 34 -7.48 3.07 11.38
CA LEU A 34 -7.96 2.70 12.70
C LEU A 34 -9.32 2.01 12.63
N LYS A 35 -10.19 2.54 11.78
CA LYS A 35 -11.54 2.01 11.60
C LYS A 35 -11.91 2.06 10.12
N PRO A 36 -12.20 0.90 9.50
CA PRO A 36 -12.75 0.88 8.14
C PRO A 36 -14.05 1.65 8.07
N ASP A 37 -14.14 2.59 7.11
CA ASP A 37 -15.34 3.41 6.85
C ASP A 37 -15.61 3.40 5.35
N LEU A 38 -16.86 3.17 4.97
CA LEU A 38 -17.28 3.15 3.57
C LEU A 38 -16.94 4.47 2.83
N ARG A 39 -16.95 5.60 3.54
CA ARG A 39 -16.55 6.90 2.98
C ARG A 39 -15.08 6.91 2.57
N VAL A 40 -14.20 6.35 3.41
CA VAL A 40 -12.77 6.22 3.11
C VAL A 40 -12.58 5.41 1.83
N PHE A 41 -13.24 4.25 1.73
CA PHE A 41 -13.14 3.41 0.51
C PHE A 41 -13.63 4.15 -0.73
N LYS A 42 -14.77 4.86 -0.65
CA LYS A 42 -15.31 5.66 -1.77
C LYS A 42 -14.35 6.76 -2.19
N ASN A 43 -13.76 7.48 -1.24
CA ASN A 43 -12.79 8.54 -1.52
C ASN A 43 -11.53 7.98 -2.18
N VAL A 44 -10.99 6.87 -1.67
CA VAL A 44 -9.83 6.20 -2.29
C VAL A 44 -10.14 5.76 -3.71
N LEU A 45 -11.32 5.18 -3.97
CA LEU A 45 -11.73 4.77 -5.31
C LEU A 45 -11.86 5.96 -6.26
N ALA A 46 -12.38 7.11 -5.80
CA ALA A 46 -12.46 8.32 -6.60
C ALA A 46 -11.06 8.82 -6.99
N ILE A 47 -10.12 8.89 -6.04
CA ILE A 47 -8.73 9.29 -6.31
C ILE A 47 -8.07 8.30 -7.27
N GLN A 48 -8.32 6.99 -7.11
CA GLN A 48 -7.79 5.98 -8.03
C GLN A 48 -8.35 6.13 -9.46
N ALA A 49 -9.61 6.52 -9.60
CA ALA A 49 -10.20 6.79 -10.92
C ALA A 49 -9.52 7.99 -11.60
N GLU A 50 -9.30 9.08 -10.86
CA GLU A 50 -8.56 10.24 -11.34
C GLU A 50 -7.11 9.90 -11.68
N PHE A 51 -6.43 9.13 -10.83
CA PHE A 51 -5.07 8.69 -11.07
C PHE A 51 -4.96 7.94 -12.40
N ARG A 52 -5.86 6.98 -12.64
CA ARG A 52 -5.90 6.21 -13.89
C ARG A 52 -6.12 7.09 -15.12
N ALA A 53 -6.95 8.12 -15.00
CA ALA A 53 -7.22 9.06 -16.09
C ALA A 53 -6.01 9.96 -16.41
N GLN A 54 -5.28 10.39 -15.36
CA GLN A 54 -4.16 11.33 -15.51
C GLN A 54 -2.84 10.65 -15.86
N ILE A 55 -2.60 9.42 -15.34
CA ILE A 55 -1.35 8.67 -15.55
C ILE A 55 -1.68 7.24 -16.01
N PRO A 56 -2.19 7.08 -17.23
CA PRO A 56 -2.65 5.78 -17.74
C PRO A 56 -1.55 4.72 -17.88
N GLN A 57 -0.29 5.13 -17.94
CA GLN A 57 0.89 4.25 -18.01
C GLN A 57 1.18 3.59 -16.65
N ALA A 58 0.76 4.20 -15.54
CA ALA A 58 0.98 3.67 -14.21
C ALA A 58 -0.21 2.80 -13.76
N ARG A 59 0.11 1.60 -13.31
CA ARG A 59 -0.84 0.74 -12.61
C ARG A 59 -0.73 0.98 -11.13
N HIS A 60 -1.85 1.07 -10.44
CA HIS A 60 -1.88 1.28 -8.99
C HIS A 60 -2.81 0.29 -8.31
N MET A 61 -2.45 -0.07 -7.10
CA MET A 61 -3.20 -0.95 -6.20
C MET A 61 -3.22 -0.32 -4.80
N VAL A 62 -4.37 -0.37 -4.14
CA VAL A 62 -4.51 -0.07 -2.72
C VAL A 62 -5.06 -1.32 -2.05
N GLY A 63 -4.25 -1.94 -1.21
CA GLY A 63 -4.60 -3.13 -0.45
C GLY A 63 -4.88 -2.79 1.02
N PHE A 64 -6.06 -3.14 1.52
CA PHE A 64 -6.43 -3.00 2.92
C PHE A 64 -6.22 -4.33 3.62
N GLU A 65 -5.25 -4.39 4.52
CA GLU A 65 -4.92 -5.56 5.33
C GLU A 65 -5.66 -5.48 6.67
N LEU A 66 -6.92 -5.90 6.64
CA LEU A 66 -7.79 -5.89 7.83
C LEU A 66 -7.65 -7.22 8.57
N TYR A 67 -7.17 -7.19 9.81
CA TYR A 67 -6.98 -8.37 10.64
C TYR A 67 -7.46 -8.14 12.07
N PRO A 68 -7.82 -9.21 12.81
CA PRO A 68 -8.18 -9.10 14.22
C PRO A 68 -6.96 -8.68 15.04
N THR A 69 -7.04 -7.53 15.70
CA THR A 69 -5.92 -6.96 16.48
C THR A 69 -5.93 -7.32 17.96
N ALA A 70 -7.02 -7.92 18.47
CA ALA A 70 -7.18 -8.20 19.90
C ALA A 70 -5.97 -8.95 20.50
N LYS A 71 -5.52 -10.04 19.88
CA LYS A 71 -4.36 -10.81 20.35
C LYS A 71 -3.03 -10.06 20.24
N ILE A 72 -2.91 -9.19 19.25
CA ILE A 72 -1.71 -8.37 19.07
C ILE A 72 -1.61 -7.33 20.19
N GLN A 73 -2.74 -6.77 20.62
CA GLN A 73 -2.81 -5.76 21.67
C GLN A 73 -2.52 -6.32 23.09
N GLU A 74 -2.63 -7.63 23.30
CA GLU A 74 -2.26 -8.28 24.56
C GLU A 74 -0.74 -8.24 24.84
N ILE A 75 0.08 -7.95 23.82
CA ILE A 75 1.54 -7.97 23.89
C ILE A 75 2.06 -6.53 23.93
N GLY A 76 2.92 -6.19 24.87
CA GLY A 76 3.52 -4.85 24.98
C GLY A 76 4.29 -4.42 23.74
N ASN A 77 4.31 -3.13 23.45
CA ASN A 77 4.98 -2.58 22.26
C ASN A 77 6.50 -2.80 22.24
N ASP A 78 7.10 -3.02 23.40
CA ASP A 78 8.53 -3.24 23.65
C ASP A 78 8.94 -4.72 23.63
N ALA A 79 7.96 -5.64 23.57
CA ALA A 79 8.22 -7.07 23.71
C ALA A 79 8.99 -7.68 22.50
N MET A 80 8.90 -7.10 21.32
CA MET A 80 9.59 -7.55 20.10
C MET A 80 9.62 -6.43 19.04
N ALA A 81 10.30 -6.68 17.90
CA ALA A 81 10.52 -5.70 16.84
C ALA A 81 9.23 -5.11 16.21
N PHE A 82 8.11 -5.82 16.25
CA PHE A 82 6.83 -5.29 15.77
C PHE A 82 6.21 -4.36 16.81
N SER A 83 6.27 -3.06 16.59
CA SER A 83 5.83 -2.02 17.55
C SER A 83 4.40 -1.51 17.33
N CYS A 84 3.78 -1.79 16.18
CA CYS A 84 2.43 -1.30 15.85
C CYS A 84 1.35 -2.25 16.38
N ARG A 85 1.12 -2.24 17.70
CA ARG A 85 0.22 -3.19 18.39
C ARG A 85 -1.14 -2.60 18.77
N GLY A 86 -1.49 -1.44 18.23
CA GLY A 86 -2.79 -0.81 18.45
C GLY A 86 -3.93 -1.48 17.66
N PRO A 87 -5.13 -0.88 17.69
CA PRO A 87 -6.31 -1.40 16.98
C PRO A 87 -6.27 -1.15 15.47
N GLN A 88 -5.18 -0.59 14.97
CA GLN A 88 -5.03 -0.24 13.57
C GLN A 88 -4.76 -1.44 12.68
N SER A 89 -5.15 -1.31 11.43
CA SER A 89 -4.84 -2.19 10.33
C SER A 89 -3.96 -1.49 9.30
N ASN A 90 -3.23 -2.25 8.50
CA ASN A 90 -2.33 -1.68 7.50
C ASN A 90 -3.04 -1.45 6.16
N VAL A 91 -2.54 -0.46 5.43
CA VAL A 91 -2.88 -0.25 4.03
C VAL A 91 -1.58 -0.15 3.24
N ILE A 92 -1.47 -0.93 2.18
CA ILE A 92 -0.37 -0.86 1.22
C ILE A 92 -0.85 -0.15 -0.05
N ILE A 93 -0.05 0.78 -0.54
CA ILE A 93 -0.27 1.48 -1.80
C ILE A 93 0.92 1.16 -2.70
N ASN A 94 0.65 0.48 -3.82
CA ASN A 94 1.66 0.16 -4.82
C ASN A 94 1.30 0.83 -6.14
N VAL A 95 2.29 1.49 -6.73
CA VAL A 95 2.22 2.03 -8.10
C VAL A 95 3.38 1.42 -8.88
N ASN A 96 3.11 0.98 -10.11
CA ASN A 96 4.15 0.47 -10.98
C ASN A 96 3.89 0.86 -12.45
N TRP A 97 4.96 0.99 -13.22
CA TRP A 97 4.94 1.25 -14.65
C TRP A 97 6.09 0.53 -15.35
N SER A 98 6.04 0.42 -16.67
CA SER A 98 7.13 -0.20 -17.42
C SER A 98 8.43 0.59 -17.24
N ALA A 99 9.57 -0.09 -17.16
CA ALA A 99 10.87 0.56 -17.18
C ALA A 99 11.06 1.38 -18.48
N ASP A 100 10.43 0.95 -19.58
CA ASP A 100 10.45 1.66 -20.88
C ASP A 100 9.60 2.95 -20.87
N ASP A 101 8.77 3.14 -19.85
CA ASP A 101 7.91 4.32 -19.70
C ASP A 101 8.39 5.26 -18.58
N VAL A 102 9.60 5.06 -18.05
CA VAL A 102 10.16 5.87 -16.95
C VAL A 102 10.15 7.37 -17.31
N ASP A 103 10.52 7.72 -18.52
CA ASP A 103 10.56 9.11 -18.97
C ASP A 103 9.17 9.70 -19.29
N LYS A 104 8.13 8.85 -19.37
CA LYS A 104 6.75 9.25 -19.67
C LYS A 104 5.89 9.42 -18.42
N VAL A 105 6.37 8.93 -17.27
CA VAL A 105 5.65 8.99 -16.00
C VAL A 105 6.26 10.07 -15.11
N ASP A 106 5.47 11.11 -14.84
CA ASP A 106 5.88 12.12 -13.87
C ASP A 106 5.78 11.54 -12.44
N VAL A 107 6.94 11.25 -11.89
CA VAL A 107 7.08 10.72 -10.52
C VAL A 107 6.57 11.70 -9.46
N GLY A 108 6.66 13.00 -9.74
CA GLY A 108 6.12 14.05 -8.86
C GLY A 108 4.60 13.93 -8.72
N GLU A 109 3.90 13.75 -9.85
CA GLU A 109 2.45 13.52 -9.87
C GLU A 109 2.07 12.17 -9.24
N VAL A 110 2.84 11.10 -9.48
CA VAL A 110 2.65 9.81 -8.79
C VAL A 110 2.71 10.00 -7.26
N ARG A 111 3.76 10.68 -6.77
CA ARG A 111 3.92 10.98 -5.34
C ARG A 111 2.77 11.79 -4.77
N LYS A 112 2.30 12.78 -5.52
CA LYS A 112 1.17 13.60 -5.11
C LYS A 112 -0.09 12.76 -4.96
N LYS A 113 -0.44 11.96 -5.97
CA LYS A 113 -1.61 11.08 -5.92
C LYS A 113 -1.53 10.03 -4.80
N VAL A 114 -0.35 9.48 -4.53
CA VAL A 114 -0.17 8.56 -3.40
C VAL A 114 -0.35 9.29 -2.06
N LYS A 115 0.14 10.53 -1.92
CA LYS A 115 -0.12 11.36 -0.73
C LYS A 115 -1.61 11.66 -0.54
N ASP A 116 -2.33 11.95 -1.61
CA ASP A 116 -3.78 12.19 -1.58
C ASP A 116 -4.53 10.94 -1.09
N ILE A 117 -4.11 9.74 -1.56
CA ILE A 117 -4.66 8.47 -1.09
C ILE A 117 -4.36 8.26 0.41
N VAL A 118 -3.11 8.48 0.84
CA VAL A 118 -2.73 8.38 2.26
C VAL A 118 -3.56 9.34 3.12
N ALA A 119 -3.70 10.58 2.69
CA ALA A 119 -4.50 11.58 3.39
C ALA A 119 -5.99 11.17 3.48
N ALA A 120 -6.55 10.63 2.41
CA ALA A 120 -7.93 10.13 2.38
C ALA A 120 -8.14 8.95 3.34
N ILE A 121 -7.14 8.06 3.49
CA ILE A 121 -7.17 6.92 4.41
C ILE A 121 -7.04 7.40 5.85
N GLN A 122 -6.11 8.28 6.11
CA GLN A 122 -5.83 8.79 7.47
C GLN A 122 -6.88 9.79 7.97
N GLY A 123 -7.59 10.48 7.07
CA GLY A 123 -8.86 11.18 7.30
C GLY A 123 -8.98 12.04 8.56
N GLY A 124 -7.91 12.77 8.96
CA GLY A 124 -7.86 13.53 10.21
C GLY A 124 -7.23 12.79 11.40
N GLN A 125 -6.62 11.61 11.15
CA GLN A 125 -5.78 10.95 12.14
C GLN A 125 -4.47 11.72 12.29
N SER A 126 -3.95 11.77 13.51
CA SER A 126 -2.67 12.44 13.81
C SER A 126 -1.53 11.83 12.99
N GLU A 127 -0.68 12.68 12.39
CA GLU A 127 0.53 12.25 11.66
C GLU A 127 1.55 11.46 12.52
N SER A 128 1.35 11.44 13.84
CA SER A 128 2.25 10.83 14.82
C SER A 128 2.10 9.31 14.97
N GLU A 129 1.10 8.70 14.33
CA GLU A 129 0.89 7.26 14.46
C GLU A 129 2.00 6.47 13.72
N PRO A 130 2.66 5.51 14.40
CA PRO A 130 3.73 4.73 13.80
C PRO A 130 3.19 3.88 12.65
N THR A 131 3.81 3.99 11.47
CA THR A 131 3.53 3.10 10.34
C THR A 131 4.38 1.85 10.43
N TYR A 132 3.87 0.72 9.91
CA TYR A 132 4.65 -0.51 9.80
C TYR A 132 5.87 -0.29 8.91
N GLY A 133 7.07 -0.56 9.45
CA GLY A 133 8.34 -0.20 8.80
C GLY A 133 8.54 -0.78 7.41
N ASN A 134 7.97 -1.98 7.10
CA ASN A 134 8.05 -2.60 5.78
C ASN A 134 7.26 -1.85 4.71
N TYR A 135 6.28 -1.03 5.11
CA TYR A 135 5.51 -0.15 4.22
C TYR A 135 5.95 1.30 4.38
N GLY A 136 7.16 1.50 4.89
CA GLY A 136 7.68 2.76 5.37
C GLY A 136 7.44 3.94 4.45
N LYS A 137 7.49 5.14 5.01
CA LYS A 137 7.41 6.44 4.30
C LYS A 137 8.61 6.65 3.36
N CYS A 138 8.94 5.66 2.51
CA CYS A 138 9.97 5.85 1.50
C CYS A 138 9.38 6.61 0.31
N PHE A 139 8.98 7.86 0.55
CA PHE A 139 8.62 8.78 -0.53
C PHE A 139 9.83 9.18 -1.41
N SER A 140 11.01 8.60 -1.14
CA SER A 140 12.27 8.97 -1.80
C SER A 140 12.85 7.89 -2.72
N CYS A 141 12.41 6.63 -2.61
CA CYS A 141 13.01 5.54 -3.38
C CYS A 141 12.12 5.12 -4.55
N ILE A 142 12.63 5.24 -5.77
CA ILE A 142 12.14 4.52 -6.94
C ILE A 142 13.01 3.29 -7.06
N CYS A 143 12.46 2.11 -6.84
CA CYS A 143 13.15 0.87 -7.12
C CYS A 143 12.88 0.50 -8.57
N VAL A 144 13.91 0.52 -9.40
CA VAL A 144 13.86 -0.11 -10.72
C VAL A 144 14.30 -1.55 -10.51
N GLY A 145 13.36 -2.49 -10.65
CA GLY A 145 13.68 -3.92 -10.61
C GLY A 145 14.53 -4.29 -11.82
N LEU A 146 15.75 -4.75 -11.60
CA LEU A 146 16.63 -5.38 -12.58
C LEU A 146 16.16 -6.80 -12.91
#